data_cdbdc80e5310d30690569a50aaa2dd35
#
_entry.id   cdbdc80e5310d30690569a50aaa2dd35
#
_cell.length_a   1.000
_cell.length_b   1.000
_cell.length_c   1.000
_cell.angle_alpha   90.00
_cell.angle_beta   90.00
_cell.angle_gamma   90.00
#
_symmetry.space_group_name_H-M   'P 1'
#
loop_
_entity.id
_entity.type
_entity.pdbx_description
1 polymer ?
#
loop_
_entity_poly.entity_id
_entity_poly.type
_entity_poly.pdbx_seq_one_letter_code
_entity_poly.pdbx_strand_id
1 'polypeptide(L)'
;MRDTHILLWYQLSKTLAEKAAVNFSKDNDLDLVVINPAYVIGPLLQPTLNFTSEAFMRFIETGKEVFADGIYMLVDVRDAATAHILAFEKAEANGRYCIVGDVVRSSEIKMILDKLYPDLGYCPGYKDKCVETKLYCVSKAKAKSLGVEFTPLEVSLKDTVESLKEKKFMNL
;
A
#
# COMPACT_ATOMS: atom_id res chain seq x y z
N MET A 1 11.77 -18.60 -5.85
CA MET A 1 12.96 -18.28 -5.02
C MET A 1 13.66 -16.95 -5.34
N ARG A 2 13.63 -16.41 -6.58
CA ARG A 2 14.27 -15.11 -6.90
C ARG A 2 13.56 -13.91 -6.30
N ASP A 3 12.23 -13.93 -6.21
CA ASP A 3 11.43 -12.77 -5.80
C ASP A 3 11.58 -12.39 -4.31
N THR A 4 11.78 -13.38 -3.44
CA THR A 4 11.95 -13.14 -1.99
C THR A 4 13.27 -12.41 -1.68
N HIS A 5 14.34 -12.70 -2.40
CA HIS A 5 15.62 -12.01 -2.23
C HIS A 5 15.56 -10.54 -2.69
N ILE A 6 14.84 -10.25 -3.78
CA ILE A 6 14.68 -8.88 -4.30
C ILE A 6 13.92 -8.01 -3.28
N LEU A 7 12.85 -8.53 -2.68
CA LEU A 7 12.11 -7.81 -1.65
C LEU A 7 12.96 -7.50 -0.42
N LEU A 8 13.79 -8.43 0.04
CA LEU A 8 14.69 -8.21 1.16
C LEU A 8 15.74 -7.13 0.87
N TRP A 9 16.31 -7.13 -0.34
CA TRP A 9 17.26 -6.09 -0.75
C TRP A 9 16.61 -4.71 -0.87
N TYR A 10 15.38 -4.66 -1.39
CA TYR A 10 14.61 -3.41 -1.44
C TYR A 10 14.35 -2.86 -0.03
N GLN A 11 13.86 -3.67 0.89
CA GLN A 11 13.61 -3.26 2.27
C GLN A 11 14.89 -2.79 2.97
N LEU A 12 15.98 -3.52 2.80
CA LEU A 12 17.29 -3.14 3.33
C LEU A 12 17.75 -1.80 2.75
N SER A 13 17.64 -1.60 1.43
CA SER A 13 18.05 -0.36 0.77
C SER A 13 17.25 0.85 1.29
N LYS A 14 15.93 0.70 1.49
CA LYS A 14 15.08 1.77 2.04
C LYS A 14 15.44 2.09 3.49
N THR A 15 15.71 1.07 4.30
CA THR A 15 16.15 1.25 5.69
C THR A 15 17.49 1.98 5.78
N LEU A 16 18.45 1.60 4.94
CA LEU A 16 19.76 2.26 4.89
C LEU A 16 19.66 3.69 4.35
N ALA A 17 18.82 3.93 3.34
CA ALA A 17 18.58 5.27 2.81
C ALA A 17 17.96 6.20 3.86
N GLU A 18 16.95 5.73 4.61
CA GLU A 18 16.36 6.50 5.71
C GLU A 18 17.41 6.82 6.78
N LYS A 19 18.22 5.83 7.17
CA LYS A 19 19.30 6.03 8.16
C LYS A 19 20.30 7.07 7.68
N ALA A 20 20.69 7.02 6.41
CA ALA A 20 21.61 8.00 5.82
C ALA A 20 20.99 9.41 5.83
N ALA A 21 19.72 9.54 5.43
CA ALA A 21 19.00 10.82 5.43
C ALA A 21 18.90 11.42 6.84
N VAL A 22 18.57 10.59 7.86
CA VAL A 22 18.50 11.03 9.26
C VAL A 22 19.85 11.50 9.79
N ASN A 23 20.94 10.81 9.45
CA ASN A 23 22.27 11.25 9.85
C ASN A 23 22.64 12.57 9.18
N PHE A 24 22.43 12.64 7.85
CA PHE A 24 22.71 13.84 7.09
C PHE A 24 21.92 15.06 7.57
N SER A 25 20.63 14.90 7.91
CA SER A 25 19.80 15.98 8.44
C SER A 25 20.32 16.52 9.77
N LYS A 26 20.80 15.63 10.66
CA LYS A 26 21.40 16.03 11.94
C LYS A 26 22.72 16.78 11.76
N ASP A 27 23.56 16.31 10.86
CA ASP A 27 24.88 16.89 10.62
C ASP A 27 24.80 18.26 9.91
N ASN A 28 23.66 18.57 9.26
CA ASN A 28 23.45 19.79 8.49
C ASN A 28 22.28 20.66 9.00
N ASP A 29 21.75 20.38 10.20
CA ASP A 29 20.64 21.11 10.81
C ASP A 29 19.42 21.25 9.88
N LEU A 30 19.05 20.15 9.20
CA LEU A 30 17.91 20.11 8.29
C LEU A 30 16.68 19.51 9.00
N ASP A 31 15.53 20.16 8.78
CA ASP A 31 14.26 19.59 9.20
C ASP A 31 13.86 18.41 8.28
N LEU A 32 13.76 17.24 8.86
CA LEU A 32 13.46 16.00 8.13
C LEU A 32 12.19 15.34 8.65
N VAL A 33 11.21 15.22 7.78
CA VAL A 33 10.01 14.39 8.02
C VAL A 33 10.04 13.17 7.09
N VAL A 34 9.81 11.99 7.67
CA VAL A 34 9.84 10.72 6.93
C VAL A 34 8.43 10.17 6.81
N ILE A 35 7.96 9.96 5.58
CA ILE A 35 6.67 9.35 5.28
C ILE A 35 6.89 7.90 4.81
N ASN A 36 6.33 6.96 5.54
CA ASN A 36 6.39 5.53 5.24
C ASN A 36 4.99 5.01 4.89
N PRO A 37 4.58 5.07 3.61
CA PRO A 37 3.31 4.50 3.18
C PRO A 37 3.37 2.98 3.21
N ALA A 38 2.25 2.35 3.51
CA ALA A 38 2.02 0.93 3.32
C ALA A 38 1.98 0.56 1.83
N TYR A 39 1.46 -0.61 1.48
CA TYR A 39 1.29 -1.02 0.09
C TYR A 39 0.26 -0.12 -0.59
N VAL A 40 0.73 0.69 -1.53
CA VAL A 40 -0.08 1.75 -2.16
C VAL A 40 -0.95 1.17 -3.26
N ILE A 41 -2.26 1.43 -3.17
CA ILE A 41 -3.29 1.11 -4.16
C ILE A 41 -4.06 2.37 -4.54
N GLY A 42 -5.01 2.27 -5.45
CA GLY A 42 -5.81 3.40 -5.94
C GLY A 42 -5.57 3.70 -7.41
N PRO A 43 -6.08 4.82 -7.93
CA PRO A 43 -5.98 5.16 -9.34
C PRO A 43 -4.53 5.38 -9.78
N LEU A 44 -4.17 4.79 -10.93
CA LEU A 44 -2.84 4.88 -11.52
C LEU A 44 -2.67 6.20 -12.29
N LEU A 45 -1.71 7.01 -11.90
CA LEU A 45 -1.38 8.25 -12.61
C LEU A 45 -0.39 8.02 -13.76
N GLN A 46 0.52 7.07 -13.60
CA GLN A 46 1.57 6.78 -14.59
C GLN A 46 1.05 5.89 -15.73
N PRO A 47 1.66 5.97 -16.92
CA PRO A 47 1.23 5.19 -18.10
C PRO A 47 1.67 3.73 -18.05
N THR A 48 2.54 3.33 -17.11
CA THR A 48 3.08 1.98 -16.95
C THR A 48 2.80 1.45 -15.56
N LEU A 49 2.68 0.13 -15.43
CA LEU A 49 2.56 -0.50 -14.10
C LEU A 49 3.90 -0.39 -13.35
N ASN A 50 3.82 0.02 -12.09
CA ASN A 50 4.92 -0.18 -11.16
C ASN A 50 4.84 -1.59 -10.54
N PHE A 51 5.88 -1.98 -9.83
CA PHE A 51 5.97 -3.32 -9.23
C PHE A 51 4.79 -3.67 -8.31
N THR A 52 4.36 -2.71 -7.47
CA THR A 52 3.25 -2.94 -6.53
C THR A 52 1.92 -3.10 -7.26
N SER A 53 1.64 -2.23 -8.23
CA SER A 53 0.40 -2.31 -9.02
C SER A 53 0.35 -3.58 -9.87
N GLU A 54 1.46 -4.01 -10.45
CA GLU A 54 1.55 -5.25 -11.23
C GLU A 54 1.32 -6.48 -10.34
N ALA A 55 1.95 -6.54 -9.17
CA ALA A 55 1.77 -7.64 -8.25
C ALA A 55 0.33 -7.72 -7.72
N PHE A 56 -0.28 -6.57 -7.42
CA PHE A 56 -1.68 -6.51 -6.97
C PHE A 56 -2.66 -6.88 -8.09
N MET A 57 -2.42 -6.42 -9.31
CA MET A 57 -3.19 -6.83 -10.49
C MET A 57 -3.13 -8.36 -10.68
N ARG A 58 -1.95 -8.96 -10.59
CA ARG A 58 -1.81 -10.42 -10.68
C ARG A 58 -2.57 -11.16 -9.56
N PHE A 59 -2.60 -10.60 -8.34
CA PHE A 59 -3.42 -11.16 -7.28
C PHE A 59 -4.91 -11.14 -7.66
N ILE A 60 -5.40 -10.01 -8.16
CA ILE A 60 -6.80 -9.87 -8.61
C ILE A 60 -7.12 -10.88 -9.73
N GLU A 61 -6.25 -11.00 -10.73
CA GLU A 61 -6.49 -11.86 -11.91
C GLU A 61 -6.38 -13.35 -11.60
N THR A 62 -5.45 -13.74 -10.73
CA THR A 62 -5.06 -15.14 -10.57
C THR A 62 -5.28 -15.72 -9.17
N GLY A 63 -5.52 -14.88 -8.17
CA GLY A 63 -5.56 -15.27 -6.76
C GLY A 63 -4.18 -15.61 -6.17
N LYS A 64 -3.08 -15.30 -6.89
CA LYS A 64 -1.73 -15.55 -6.39
C LYS A 64 -1.33 -14.51 -5.37
N GLU A 65 -1.12 -14.95 -4.14
CA GLU A 65 -0.73 -14.08 -3.03
C GLU A 65 0.59 -13.33 -3.28
N VAL A 66 0.59 -12.04 -2.96
CA VAL A 66 1.81 -11.19 -2.94
C VAL A 66 2.61 -11.46 -1.67
N PHE A 67 1.91 -11.58 -0.52
CA PHE A 67 2.51 -11.88 0.77
C PHE A 67 2.18 -13.30 1.22
N ALA A 68 3.18 -14.00 1.75
CA ALA A 68 3.05 -15.42 2.10
C ALA A 68 2.05 -15.68 3.25
N ASP A 69 1.85 -14.70 4.12
CA ASP A 69 0.90 -14.72 5.25
C ASP A 69 -0.51 -14.29 4.86
N GLY A 70 -0.72 -13.83 3.62
CA GLY A 70 -2.00 -13.35 3.13
C GLY A 70 -2.50 -12.08 3.84
N ILE A 71 -1.61 -11.33 4.52
CA ILE A 71 -1.96 -10.10 5.21
C ILE A 71 -1.44 -8.90 4.42
N TYR A 72 -2.34 -7.98 4.13
CA TYR A 72 -2.06 -6.77 3.37
C TYR A 72 -2.22 -5.54 4.28
N MET A 73 -1.20 -4.72 4.31
CA MET A 73 -1.27 -3.36 4.84
C MET A 73 -1.42 -2.42 3.64
N LEU A 74 -2.58 -1.81 3.49
CA LEU A 74 -2.94 -1.03 2.30
C LEU A 74 -3.11 0.45 2.64
N VAL A 75 -2.83 1.30 1.67
CA VAL A 75 -3.13 2.74 1.72
C VAL A 75 -3.49 3.25 0.33
N ASP A 76 -4.44 4.17 0.26
CA ASP A 76 -4.77 4.85 -0.98
C ASP A 76 -3.65 5.81 -1.41
N VAL A 77 -3.38 5.88 -2.71
CA VAL A 77 -2.36 6.78 -3.27
C VAL A 77 -2.66 8.25 -2.95
N ARG A 78 -3.94 8.63 -2.88
CA ARG A 78 -4.38 9.99 -2.53
C ARG A 78 -4.05 10.32 -1.08
N ASP A 79 -4.25 9.37 -0.17
CA ASP A 79 -3.92 9.54 1.25
C ASP A 79 -2.41 9.65 1.46
N ALA A 80 -1.63 8.84 0.73
CA ALA A 80 -0.18 8.93 0.74
C ALA A 80 0.30 10.30 0.22
N ALA A 81 -0.28 10.80 -0.88
CA ALA A 81 0.04 12.13 -1.42
C ALA A 81 -0.34 13.24 -0.44
N THR A 82 -1.55 13.17 0.15
CA THR A 82 -2.03 14.12 1.16
C THR A 82 -1.10 14.16 2.38
N ALA A 83 -0.61 12.99 2.83
CA ALA A 83 0.34 12.92 3.94
C ALA A 83 1.64 13.69 3.64
N HIS A 84 2.15 13.64 2.40
CA HIS A 84 3.35 14.40 2.00
C HIS A 84 3.07 15.92 2.01
N ILE A 85 1.92 16.33 1.47
CA ILE A 85 1.52 17.76 1.44
C ILE A 85 1.38 18.28 2.86
N LEU A 86 0.62 17.60 3.71
CA LEU A 86 0.40 17.99 5.10
C LEU A 86 1.69 18.01 5.91
N ALA A 87 2.61 17.06 5.67
CA ALA A 87 3.91 17.06 6.34
C ALA A 87 4.79 18.26 5.91
N PHE A 88 4.64 18.73 4.68
CA PHE A 88 5.35 19.92 4.19
C PHE A 88 4.73 21.22 4.71
N GLU A 89 3.39 21.30 4.78
CA GLU A 89 2.69 22.54 5.15
C GLU A 89 2.65 22.78 6.66
N LYS A 90 2.73 21.72 7.49
CA LYS A 90 2.62 21.84 8.94
C LYS A 90 3.98 21.97 9.60
N ALA A 91 4.26 23.11 10.19
CA ALA A 91 5.51 23.39 10.89
C ALA A 91 5.76 22.46 12.09
N GLU A 92 4.70 21.92 12.71
CA GLU A 92 4.79 20.96 13.82
C GLU A 92 5.05 19.52 13.36
N ALA A 93 5.01 19.23 12.04
CA ALA A 93 5.27 17.89 11.53
C ALA A 93 6.72 17.50 11.80
N ASN A 94 6.93 16.33 12.42
CA ASN A 94 8.26 15.89 12.77
C ASN A 94 8.41 14.38 12.79
N GLY A 95 9.65 13.92 12.56
CA GLY A 95 10.04 12.53 12.67
C GLY A 95 9.36 11.62 11.63
N ARG A 96 8.91 10.43 12.05
CA ARG A 96 8.42 9.38 11.14
C ARG A 96 6.91 9.21 11.22
N TYR A 97 6.24 9.14 10.06
CA TYR A 97 4.82 8.85 9.91
C TYR A 97 4.60 7.54 9.15
N CYS A 98 3.90 6.60 9.79
CA CYS A 98 3.42 5.39 9.16
C CYS A 98 2.04 5.66 8.56
N ILE A 99 1.91 5.56 7.24
CA ILE A 99 0.65 5.83 6.53
C ILE A 99 0.04 4.50 6.09
N VAL A 100 -0.80 3.94 6.97
CA VAL A 100 -1.49 2.66 6.77
C VAL A 100 -2.98 2.91 6.87
N GLY A 101 -3.69 2.72 5.77
CA GLY A 101 -5.15 2.82 5.69
C GLY A 101 -5.82 1.63 6.36
N ASP A 102 -5.60 0.44 5.85
CA ASP A 102 -6.20 -0.78 6.38
C ASP A 102 -5.18 -1.92 6.48
N VAL A 103 -5.43 -2.81 7.46
CA VAL A 103 -4.72 -4.08 7.61
C VAL A 103 -5.75 -5.18 7.46
N VAL A 104 -5.69 -5.90 6.35
CA VAL A 104 -6.73 -6.86 5.96
C VAL A 104 -6.14 -8.18 5.46
N ARG A 105 -6.93 -9.22 5.47
CA ARG A 105 -6.60 -10.49 4.84
C ARG A 105 -6.94 -10.45 3.35
N SER A 106 -6.24 -11.23 2.57
CA SER A 106 -6.56 -11.45 1.15
C SER A 106 -8.00 -11.93 0.94
N SER A 107 -8.54 -12.74 1.87
CA SER A 107 -9.95 -13.15 1.85
C SER A 107 -10.93 -11.99 1.93
N GLU A 108 -10.62 -10.95 2.72
CA GLU A 108 -11.45 -9.75 2.83
C GLU A 108 -11.39 -8.93 1.54
N ILE A 109 -10.20 -8.79 0.94
CA ILE A 109 -10.04 -8.14 -0.37
C ILE A 109 -10.88 -8.87 -1.41
N LYS A 110 -10.77 -10.21 -1.46
CA LYS A 110 -11.57 -11.03 -2.37
C LYS A 110 -13.07 -10.83 -2.16
N MET A 111 -13.56 -10.88 -0.92
CA MET A 111 -14.98 -10.64 -0.61
C MET A 111 -15.47 -9.28 -1.12
N ILE A 112 -14.66 -8.22 -0.96
CA ILE A 112 -15.01 -6.88 -1.45
C ILE A 112 -15.05 -6.88 -2.99
N LEU A 113 -14.07 -7.50 -3.66
CA LEU A 113 -14.03 -7.59 -5.12
C LEU A 113 -15.20 -8.40 -5.68
N ASP A 114 -15.55 -9.54 -5.07
CA ASP A 114 -16.70 -10.36 -5.47
C ASP A 114 -18.03 -9.59 -5.31
N LYS A 115 -18.15 -8.76 -4.27
CA LYS A 115 -19.32 -7.89 -4.07
C LYS A 115 -19.40 -6.78 -5.10
N LEU A 116 -18.27 -6.15 -5.44
CA LEU A 116 -18.22 -5.05 -6.41
C LEU A 116 -18.38 -5.54 -7.85
N TYR A 117 -17.91 -6.73 -8.15
CA TYR A 117 -17.80 -7.29 -9.49
C TYR A 117 -18.20 -8.77 -9.53
N PRO A 118 -19.47 -9.11 -9.26
CA PRO A 118 -19.92 -10.50 -9.09
C PRO A 118 -19.71 -11.37 -10.35
N ASP A 119 -19.75 -10.76 -11.53
CA ASP A 119 -19.67 -11.48 -12.81
C ASP A 119 -18.22 -11.69 -13.30
N LEU A 120 -17.24 -11.09 -12.66
CA LEU A 120 -15.86 -11.09 -13.17
C LEU A 120 -14.96 -12.17 -12.56
N GLY A 121 -15.43 -12.86 -11.50
CA GLY A 121 -14.73 -14.01 -10.92
C GLY A 121 -13.28 -13.70 -10.51
N TYR A 122 -13.04 -12.56 -9.90
CA TYR A 122 -11.69 -12.19 -9.45
C TYR A 122 -11.07 -13.21 -8.50
N CYS A 123 -9.76 -13.30 -8.53
CA CYS A 123 -8.98 -14.25 -7.74
C CYS A 123 -9.38 -15.71 -7.94
N PRO A 124 -9.52 -16.23 -9.19
CA PRO A 124 -10.05 -17.57 -9.45
C PRO A 124 -9.21 -18.70 -8.85
N GLY A 125 -7.91 -18.47 -8.68
CA GLY A 125 -6.97 -19.41 -8.06
C GLY A 125 -6.76 -19.21 -6.56
N TYR A 126 -7.51 -18.30 -5.94
CA TYR A 126 -7.39 -18.01 -4.53
C TYR A 126 -7.76 -19.24 -3.69
N LYS A 127 -6.85 -19.64 -2.83
CA LYS A 127 -7.07 -20.69 -1.84
C LYS A 127 -7.01 -20.02 -0.47
N ASP A 128 -8.13 -20.05 0.25
CA ASP A 128 -8.14 -19.56 1.62
C ASP A 128 -7.15 -20.40 2.44
N LYS A 129 -6.05 -19.79 2.76
CA LYS A 129 -5.13 -20.33 3.73
C LYS A 129 -5.67 -19.86 5.07
N CYS A 130 -6.45 -20.72 5.76
CA CYS A 130 -6.80 -20.52 7.16
C CYS A 130 -5.50 -20.46 7.99
N VAL A 131 -4.77 -19.36 7.85
CA VAL A 131 -3.65 -19.08 8.72
C VAL A 131 -4.23 -18.32 9.90
N GLU A 132 -4.23 -18.94 11.08
CA GLU A 132 -4.62 -18.31 12.35
C GLU A 132 -3.69 -17.14 12.75
N THR A 133 -3.03 -16.52 11.77
CA THR A 133 -2.12 -15.41 12.00
C THR A 133 -2.94 -14.20 12.45
N LYS A 134 -2.63 -13.71 13.64
CA LYS A 134 -3.25 -12.50 14.19
C LYS A 134 -2.93 -11.30 13.27
N LEU A 135 -3.94 -10.51 12.94
CA LEU A 135 -3.73 -9.26 12.19
C LEU A 135 -2.82 -8.31 12.97
N TYR A 136 -1.95 -7.64 12.25
CA TYR A 136 -1.13 -6.58 12.83
C TYR A 136 -2.02 -5.40 13.23
N CYS A 137 -1.68 -4.76 14.35
CA CYS A 137 -2.32 -3.53 14.77
C CYS A 137 -1.36 -2.37 14.51
N VAL A 138 -1.71 -1.50 13.57
CA VAL A 138 -0.94 -0.29 13.28
C VAL A 138 -1.71 0.92 13.78
N SER A 139 -1.08 1.73 14.65
CA SER A 139 -1.69 2.95 15.15
C SER A 139 -1.76 4.01 14.04
N LYS A 140 -2.97 4.49 13.75
CA LYS A 140 -3.22 5.62 12.84
C LYS A 140 -3.15 6.99 13.54
N ALA A 141 -2.93 7.02 14.86
CA ALA A 141 -3.05 8.25 15.66
C ALA A 141 -2.13 9.37 15.17
N LYS A 142 -0.86 9.07 14.89
CA LYS A 142 0.10 10.07 14.41
C LYS A 142 -0.21 10.56 13.00
N ALA A 143 -0.68 9.70 12.09
CA ALA A 143 -1.13 10.10 10.75
C ALA A 143 -2.38 11.01 10.83
N LYS A 144 -3.33 10.65 11.69
CA LYS A 144 -4.52 11.48 11.93
C LYS A 144 -4.19 12.82 12.58
N SER A 145 -3.22 12.89 13.50
CA SER A 145 -2.78 14.19 14.07
C SER A 145 -2.13 15.09 13.02
N LEU A 146 -1.54 14.53 11.98
CA LEU A 146 -1.09 15.25 10.80
C LEU A 146 -2.27 15.78 9.96
N GLY A 147 -3.48 15.24 10.12
CA GLY A 147 -4.69 15.61 9.39
C GLY A 147 -5.03 14.65 8.24
N VAL A 148 -4.37 13.49 8.17
CA VAL A 148 -4.67 12.49 7.14
C VAL A 148 -6.02 11.84 7.44
N GLU A 149 -6.95 11.95 6.50
CA GLU A 149 -8.20 11.20 6.45
C GLU A 149 -8.01 10.03 5.48
N PHE A 150 -8.31 8.81 5.95
CA PHE A 150 -8.08 7.63 5.13
C PHE A 150 -9.29 7.29 4.28
N THR A 151 -9.04 7.08 2.99
CA THR A 151 -10.03 6.62 2.02
C THR A 151 -10.50 5.19 2.39
N PRO A 152 -11.81 4.92 2.40
CA PRO A 152 -12.32 3.57 2.66
C PRO A 152 -11.76 2.53 1.70
N LEU A 153 -11.39 1.36 2.20
CA LEU A 153 -10.77 0.29 1.41
C LEU A 153 -11.59 -0.10 0.18
N GLU A 154 -12.93 -0.20 0.31
CA GLU A 154 -13.83 -0.53 -0.80
C GLU A 154 -13.71 0.49 -1.96
N VAL A 155 -13.55 1.77 -1.64
CA VAL A 155 -13.35 2.84 -2.62
C VAL A 155 -12.00 2.70 -3.30
N SER A 156 -10.92 2.51 -2.52
CA SER A 156 -9.57 2.34 -3.05
C SER A 156 -9.45 1.11 -3.96
N LEU A 157 -10.08 -0.01 -3.57
CA LEU A 157 -10.10 -1.23 -4.39
C LEU A 157 -10.86 -1.02 -5.70
N LYS A 158 -12.04 -0.39 -5.62
CA LYS A 158 -12.83 -0.06 -6.81
C LYS A 158 -12.04 0.82 -7.77
N ASP A 159 -11.50 1.92 -7.28
CA ASP A 159 -10.76 2.88 -8.11
C ASP A 159 -9.48 2.28 -8.70
N THR A 160 -8.84 1.34 -7.98
CA THR A 160 -7.71 0.57 -8.52
C THR A 160 -8.13 -0.26 -9.73
N VAL A 161 -9.18 -1.05 -9.59
CA VAL A 161 -9.69 -1.92 -10.68
C VAL A 161 -10.13 -1.10 -11.88
N GLU A 162 -10.92 -0.05 -11.65
CA GLU A 162 -11.40 0.82 -12.74
C GLU A 162 -10.23 1.50 -13.49
N SER A 163 -9.23 1.97 -12.76
CA SER A 163 -8.03 2.56 -13.36
C SER A 163 -7.20 1.55 -14.16
N LEU A 164 -7.09 0.30 -13.68
CA LEU A 164 -6.41 -0.77 -14.43
C LEU A 164 -7.15 -1.12 -15.73
N LYS A 165 -8.50 -1.13 -15.71
CA LYS A 165 -9.34 -1.34 -16.88
C LYS A 165 -9.23 -0.18 -17.88
N GLU A 166 -9.37 1.06 -17.41
CA GLU A 166 -9.26 2.26 -18.23
C GLU A 166 -7.94 2.31 -19.00
N LYS A 167 -6.85 1.94 -18.33
CA LYS A 167 -5.51 1.90 -18.93
C LYS A 167 -5.22 0.63 -19.72
N LYS A 168 -6.20 -0.28 -19.84
CA LYS A 168 -6.10 -1.55 -20.60
C LYS A 168 -5.01 -2.50 -20.09
N PHE A 169 -4.71 -2.46 -18.78
CA PHE A 169 -3.83 -3.44 -18.15
C PHE A 169 -4.58 -4.72 -17.77
N MET A 170 -5.87 -4.62 -17.50
CA MET A 170 -6.76 -5.77 -17.26
C MET A 170 -7.74 -5.89 -18.42
N ASN A 171 -7.79 -7.07 -19.03
CA ASN A 171 -8.76 -7.40 -20.06
C ASN A 171 -9.96 -8.10 -19.40
N LEU A 172 -10.99 -7.33 -19.11
CA LEU A 172 -12.26 -7.83 -18.57
C LEU A 172 -13.42 -7.15 -19.27
#